data_5f96cd94feda60c6338fe3e0daa3dd18
#
_entry.id   5f96cd94feda60c6338fe3e0daa3dd18
#
_cell.length_a   1.000
_cell.length_b   1.000
_cell.length_c   1.000
_cell.angle_alpha   90.00
_cell.angle_beta   90.00
_cell.angle_gamma   90.00
#
_symmetry.space_group_name_H-M   'P 1'
#
loop_
_entity.id
_entity.type
_entity.pdbx_description
1 polymer ?
#
loop_
_entity_poly.entity_id
_entity_poly.type
_entity_poly.pdbx_seq_one_letter_code
_entity_poly.pdbx_strand_id
1 'polypeptide(L)'
;MELVSNKETTVAVLPFRILGDIDNLSPVIMGFTEDLIVNFSKFIGLSVISQYSTLGISSISDTSTIDQLGTDYIVTGSFRPLGNQYRIAVKLIRTRDNKVVFAGNHDVTLESILNTQNTVTEQIVSVLQRQINHDLLSYSFKKESVDLAAYENWLLGMNLLKKGTVESDLKARGHFETALEIDPQFARAYTGISLSFFNEWSCQLWDRWDVSQKGAHDYALKAIEIDENDYVSLAVLGRTYLYLEDYDKSEHYLRKSLRMNPNDADNLILIAFCMVYLGYAKEAEQLYLKAKELNPLHPDVYYPHASFIYFELGDFQKSVAYAERVSDASIWTDFSAYVAAAYFHLSDYEKMDAYWKNYMETYSRNISKGENATIQEALDWQITVNPYKGKSYLEPFWKHMGNVPFNGLAKLTIQNSQKGNFTNNGELWELSYLGEAVTIKDSKGLHDIAKLLIQPEKQVHCTELMGTVLDSEGTALTDGKALEDYKKRIISLQVDISDAEEMGHSSKADELRGEYDTLIDYLSQITGMSNKTRKVGSSLEKARSAVTWRIRSSIKKIGAAHPKLGKHLANSIKTGTYCSYAPEAPHDWII
;
A
#
# COMPACT_ATOMS: atom_id res chain seq x y z
N MET A 1 32.23 20.07 -16.47
CA MET A 1 32.07 18.63 -16.26
C MET A 1 30.59 18.38 -16.52
N GLU A 2 30.26 18.11 -17.78
CA GLU A 2 28.90 17.87 -18.24
C GLU A 2 28.38 16.60 -17.56
N LEU A 3 27.24 16.71 -16.88
CA LEU A 3 26.46 15.56 -16.41
C LEU A 3 26.03 14.78 -17.66
N VAL A 4 26.73 13.69 -17.96
CA VAL A 4 26.28 12.70 -18.94
C VAL A 4 24.94 12.20 -18.42
N SER A 5 23.86 12.61 -19.07
CA SER A 5 22.52 12.06 -18.87
C SER A 5 22.62 10.56 -19.13
N ASN A 6 22.60 9.78 -18.07
CA ASN A 6 22.54 8.32 -18.16
C ASN A 6 21.12 7.94 -18.64
N LYS A 7 20.90 7.98 -19.94
CA LYS A 7 19.62 7.56 -20.53
C LYS A 7 19.46 6.07 -20.24
N GLU A 8 18.45 5.71 -19.48
CA GLU A 8 18.10 4.31 -19.21
C GLU A 8 17.81 3.60 -20.56
N THR A 9 18.21 2.35 -20.67
CA THR A 9 17.92 1.54 -21.85
C THR A 9 16.48 1.12 -21.85
N THR A 10 15.76 1.43 -22.92
CA THR A 10 14.32 1.15 -23.04
C THR A 10 14.06 -0.16 -23.77
N VAL A 11 13.26 -1.04 -23.17
CA VAL A 11 12.91 -2.37 -23.69
C VAL A 11 11.39 -2.51 -23.80
N ALA A 12 10.89 -2.98 -24.95
CA ALA A 12 9.50 -3.40 -25.09
C ALA A 12 9.42 -4.92 -25.25
N VAL A 13 8.42 -5.55 -24.63
CA VAL A 13 8.09 -6.96 -24.84
C VAL A 13 6.78 -7.01 -25.63
N LEU A 14 6.85 -7.52 -26.86
CA LEU A 14 5.66 -7.71 -27.69
C LEU A 14 4.93 -9.00 -27.30
N PRO A 15 3.60 -9.05 -27.48
CA PRO A 15 2.84 -10.27 -27.27
C PRO A 15 3.44 -11.45 -28.03
N PHE A 16 3.61 -12.57 -27.34
CA PHE A 16 4.13 -13.78 -27.97
C PHE A 16 3.08 -14.38 -28.90
N ARG A 17 3.48 -14.74 -30.11
CA ARG A 17 2.57 -15.30 -31.12
C ARG A 17 2.27 -16.76 -30.84
N ILE A 18 1.03 -17.14 -30.98
CA ILE A 18 0.59 -18.53 -30.92
C ILE A 18 0.67 -19.12 -32.32
N LEU A 19 1.42 -20.22 -32.47
CA LEU A 19 1.60 -20.93 -33.72
C LEU A 19 1.08 -22.37 -33.60
N GLY A 20 0.00 -22.68 -34.27
CA GLY A 20 -0.69 -23.97 -34.19
C GLY A 20 -1.95 -23.91 -33.31
N ASP A 21 -2.59 -25.06 -33.12
CA ASP A 21 -3.85 -25.19 -32.39
C ASP A 21 -3.60 -25.35 -30.88
N ILE A 22 -3.32 -24.21 -30.21
CA ILE A 22 -3.10 -24.13 -28.75
C ILE A 22 -3.83 -22.92 -28.16
N ASP A 23 -4.99 -22.56 -28.74
CA ASP A 23 -5.77 -21.39 -28.30
C ASP A 23 -6.22 -21.46 -26.85
N ASN A 24 -6.38 -22.66 -26.29
CA ASN A 24 -6.66 -22.89 -24.87
C ASN A 24 -5.56 -22.38 -23.93
N LEU A 25 -4.33 -22.18 -24.41
CA LEU A 25 -3.21 -21.62 -23.64
C LEU A 25 -3.06 -20.10 -23.78
N SER A 26 -3.94 -19.44 -24.52
CA SER A 26 -3.86 -18.00 -24.73
C SER A 26 -3.70 -17.18 -23.45
N PRO A 27 -4.44 -17.43 -22.37
CA PRO A 27 -4.25 -16.72 -21.10
C PRO A 27 -2.85 -16.91 -20.52
N VAL A 28 -2.33 -18.14 -20.52
CA VAL A 28 -1.01 -18.47 -19.98
C VAL A 28 0.11 -17.79 -20.78
N ILE A 29 -0.02 -17.74 -22.11
CA ILE A 29 0.96 -17.10 -23.00
C ILE A 29 0.93 -15.57 -22.81
N MET A 30 -0.25 -14.98 -22.64
CA MET A 30 -0.38 -13.57 -22.27
C MET A 30 0.29 -13.27 -20.94
N GLY A 31 0.03 -14.10 -19.92
CA GLY A 31 0.67 -13.98 -18.63
C GLY A 31 2.19 -14.16 -18.68
N PHE A 32 2.69 -15.09 -19.48
CA PHE A 32 4.13 -15.23 -19.71
C PHE A 32 4.75 -13.93 -20.24
N THR A 33 4.06 -13.22 -21.15
CA THR A 33 4.51 -11.92 -21.65
C THR A 33 4.53 -10.86 -20.55
N GLU A 34 3.46 -10.82 -19.74
CA GLU A 34 3.34 -9.89 -18.61
C GLU A 34 4.43 -10.15 -17.55
N ASP A 35 4.69 -11.39 -17.21
CA ASP A 35 5.73 -11.76 -16.25
C ASP A 35 7.14 -11.43 -16.74
N LEU A 36 7.41 -11.53 -18.04
CA LEU A 36 8.68 -11.04 -18.60
C LEU A 36 8.83 -9.54 -18.41
N ILE A 37 7.77 -8.75 -18.64
CA ILE A 37 7.76 -7.30 -18.40
C ILE A 37 8.06 -7.01 -16.93
N VAL A 38 7.33 -7.67 -16.02
CA VAL A 38 7.53 -7.54 -14.56
C VAL A 38 8.97 -7.90 -14.16
N ASN A 39 9.50 -9.00 -14.70
CA ASN A 39 10.85 -9.43 -14.39
C ASN A 39 11.92 -8.46 -14.92
N PHE A 40 11.75 -7.92 -16.11
CA PHE A 40 12.68 -6.89 -16.63
C PHE A 40 12.58 -5.59 -15.85
N SER A 41 11.40 -5.19 -15.41
CA SER A 41 11.19 -3.93 -14.67
C SER A 41 11.86 -3.91 -13.29
N LYS A 42 12.23 -5.08 -12.75
CA LYS A 42 13.01 -5.19 -11.49
C LYS A 42 14.50 -4.81 -11.65
N PHE A 43 14.99 -4.67 -12.87
CA PHE A 43 16.39 -4.31 -13.11
C PHE A 43 16.57 -2.79 -13.17
N ILE A 44 17.41 -2.25 -12.28
CA ILE A 44 17.77 -0.83 -12.31
C ILE A 44 18.59 -0.56 -13.57
N GLY A 45 18.25 0.51 -14.28
CA GLY A 45 18.88 0.88 -15.57
C GLY A 45 18.16 0.34 -16.80
N LEU A 46 17.05 -0.42 -16.61
CA LEU A 46 16.12 -0.76 -17.69
C LEU A 46 14.78 -0.03 -17.49
N SER A 47 14.36 0.71 -18.50
CA SER A 47 13.01 1.24 -18.64
C SER A 47 12.19 0.26 -19.49
N VAL A 48 11.13 -0.32 -18.93
CA VAL A 48 10.36 -1.37 -19.61
C VAL A 48 8.98 -0.85 -19.98
N ILE A 49 8.66 -0.92 -21.27
CA ILE A 49 7.36 -0.48 -21.78
C ILE A 49 6.26 -1.42 -21.26
N SER A 50 5.19 -0.83 -20.72
CA SER A 50 4.03 -1.56 -20.20
C SER A 50 3.36 -2.41 -21.28
N GLN A 51 2.81 -3.54 -20.86
CA GLN A 51 2.07 -4.46 -21.71
C GLN A 51 0.93 -3.76 -22.48
N TYR A 52 0.26 -2.81 -21.85
CA TYR A 52 -0.84 -2.08 -22.48
C TYR A 52 -0.40 -1.41 -23.79
N SER A 53 0.78 -0.80 -23.82
CA SER A 53 1.33 -0.14 -25.01
C SER A 53 1.75 -1.12 -26.11
N THR A 54 1.93 -2.40 -25.80
CA THR A 54 2.39 -3.44 -26.75
C THR A 54 1.28 -4.38 -27.21
N LEU A 55 0.12 -4.44 -26.53
CA LEU A 55 -0.98 -5.39 -26.81
C LEU A 55 -1.51 -5.30 -28.25
N GLY A 56 -1.57 -4.12 -28.83
CA GLY A 56 -2.05 -3.92 -30.21
C GLY A 56 -1.04 -4.25 -31.29
N ILE A 57 0.21 -4.58 -30.94
CA ILE A 57 1.29 -4.79 -31.90
C ILE A 57 1.41 -6.27 -32.22
N SER A 58 0.89 -6.67 -33.39
CA SER A 58 0.92 -8.07 -33.82
C SER A 58 2.23 -8.50 -34.54
N SER A 59 3.03 -7.54 -35.00
CA SER A 59 4.27 -7.81 -35.74
C SER A 59 5.26 -6.66 -35.65
N ILE A 60 6.56 -6.98 -35.72
CA ILE A 60 7.67 -6.01 -35.89
C ILE A 60 7.57 -5.23 -37.20
N SER A 61 6.81 -5.70 -38.18
CA SER A 61 6.57 -4.98 -39.45
C SER A 61 5.65 -3.76 -39.27
N ASP A 62 5.01 -3.60 -38.14
CA ASP A 62 4.28 -2.38 -37.78
C ASP A 62 5.25 -1.31 -37.22
N THR A 63 6.09 -0.80 -38.16
CA THR A 63 7.15 0.16 -37.82
C THR A 63 6.61 1.46 -37.25
N SER A 64 5.43 1.91 -37.67
CA SER A 64 4.85 3.17 -37.19
C SER A 64 4.47 3.13 -35.71
N THR A 65 3.93 2.02 -35.26
CA THR A 65 3.57 1.83 -33.82
C THR A 65 4.83 1.56 -32.98
N ILE A 66 5.79 0.82 -33.52
CA ILE A 66 7.08 0.55 -32.86
C ILE A 66 7.87 1.85 -32.64
N ASP A 67 7.89 2.74 -33.63
CA ASP A 67 8.58 4.04 -33.54
C ASP A 67 7.95 4.92 -32.45
N GLN A 68 6.63 4.82 -32.23
CA GLN A 68 5.92 5.52 -31.15
C GLN A 68 6.31 5.02 -29.75
N LEU A 69 6.74 3.75 -29.63
CA LEU A 69 7.22 3.24 -28.34
C LEU A 69 8.57 3.83 -27.93
N GLY A 70 9.37 4.33 -28.87
CA GLY A 70 10.67 4.94 -28.60
C GLY A 70 11.67 4.02 -27.92
N THR A 71 11.61 2.69 -28.19
CA THR A 71 12.42 1.68 -27.52
C THR A 71 13.75 1.43 -28.19
N ASP A 72 14.79 1.14 -27.39
CA ASP A 72 16.11 0.73 -27.86
C ASP A 72 16.14 -0.75 -28.28
N TYR A 73 15.33 -1.58 -27.60
CA TYR A 73 15.24 -3.02 -27.85
C TYR A 73 13.81 -3.53 -27.79
N ILE A 74 13.54 -4.58 -28.56
CA ILE A 74 12.28 -5.31 -28.58
C ILE A 74 12.53 -6.79 -28.27
N VAL A 75 11.82 -7.32 -27.27
CA VAL A 75 11.67 -8.75 -27.05
C VAL A 75 10.42 -9.23 -27.77
N THR A 76 10.56 -10.28 -28.58
CA THR A 76 9.44 -10.91 -29.28
C THR A 76 9.62 -12.42 -29.29
N GLY A 77 8.54 -13.16 -29.47
CA GLY A 77 8.61 -14.60 -29.47
C GLY A 77 7.38 -15.30 -30.01
N SER A 78 7.42 -16.63 -29.95
CA SER A 78 6.28 -17.47 -30.30
C SER A 78 6.24 -18.74 -29.47
N PHE A 79 5.03 -19.23 -29.27
CA PHE A 79 4.72 -20.54 -28.71
C PHE A 79 4.22 -21.46 -29.82
N ARG A 80 4.73 -22.70 -29.89
CA ARG A 80 4.26 -23.72 -30.81
C ARG A 80 4.27 -25.11 -30.18
N PRO A 81 3.32 -25.99 -30.48
CA PRO A 81 3.34 -27.38 -30.02
C PRO A 81 4.56 -28.13 -30.63
N LEU A 82 5.14 -29.02 -29.83
CA LEU A 82 6.22 -29.90 -30.19
C LEU A 82 6.02 -31.27 -29.53
N GLY A 83 5.21 -32.14 -30.15
CA GLY A 83 4.78 -33.39 -29.51
C GLY A 83 4.01 -33.14 -28.21
N ASN A 84 4.49 -33.68 -27.11
CA ASN A 84 3.92 -33.46 -25.77
C ASN A 84 4.49 -32.22 -25.04
N GLN A 85 5.28 -31.43 -25.72
CA GLN A 85 5.90 -30.21 -25.20
C GLN A 85 5.51 -29.00 -26.03
N TYR A 86 5.94 -27.83 -25.58
CA TYR A 86 5.81 -26.58 -26.29
C TYR A 86 7.18 -25.96 -26.51
N ARG A 87 7.42 -25.43 -27.68
CA ARG A 87 8.63 -24.65 -27.98
C ARG A 87 8.35 -23.18 -27.88
N ILE A 88 9.06 -22.52 -26.95
CA ILE A 88 9.10 -21.07 -26.81
C ILE A 88 10.32 -20.57 -27.60
N ALA A 89 10.09 -19.84 -28.69
CA ALA A 89 11.15 -19.13 -29.38
C ALA A 89 11.15 -17.67 -28.94
N VAL A 90 12.32 -17.15 -28.55
CA VAL A 90 12.50 -15.77 -28.09
C VAL A 90 13.58 -15.08 -28.90
N LYS A 91 13.37 -13.80 -29.22
CA LYS A 91 14.36 -12.95 -29.89
C LYS A 91 14.43 -11.60 -29.20
N LEU A 92 15.65 -11.06 -29.06
CA LEU A 92 15.91 -9.68 -28.70
C LEU A 92 16.42 -8.94 -29.95
N ILE A 93 15.74 -7.87 -30.29
CA ILE A 93 16.01 -7.11 -31.52
C ILE A 93 16.35 -5.69 -31.09
N ARG A 94 17.45 -5.16 -31.62
CA ARG A 94 17.82 -3.76 -31.45
C ARG A 94 17.08 -2.92 -32.50
N THR A 95 16.33 -1.92 -32.05
CA THR A 95 15.40 -1.16 -32.90
C THR A 95 16.10 -0.31 -33.97
N ARG A 96 17.20 0.35 -33.59
CA ARG A 96 17.91 1.29 -34.49
C ARG A 96 18.39 0.70 -35.82
N ASP A 97 18.63 -0.61 -35.89
CA ASP A 97 19.15 -1.31 -37.08
C ASP A 97 18.43 -2.63 -37.36
N ASN A 98 17.34 -2.94 -36.65
CA ASN A 98 16.55 -4.17 -36.74
C ASN A 98 17.38 -5.45 -36.59
N LYS A 99 18.51 -5.39 -35.90
CA LYS A 99 19.42 -6.50 -35.70
C LYS A 99 18.99 -7.41 -34.57
N VAL A 100 18.85 -8.71 -34.85
CA VAL A 100 18.67 -9.72 -33.81
C VAL A 100 19.97 -9.85 -33.03
N VAL A 101 19.98 -9.45 -31.77
CA VAL A 101 21.16 -9.50 -30.89
C VAL A 101 21.15 -10.72 -29.98
N PHE A 102 20.00 -11.35 -29.83
CA PHE A 102 19.82 -12.64 -29.13
C PHE A 102 18.68 -13.44 -29.78
N ALA A 103 18.82 -14.76 -29.85
CA ALA A 103 17.76 -15.68 -30.18
C ALA A 103 17.95 -16.98 -29.38
N GLY A 104 16.87 -17.45 -28.75
CA GLY A 104 16.85 -18.68 -27.95
C GLY A 104 15.60 -19.50 -28.23
N ASN A 105 15.70 -20.83 -28.03
CA ASN A 105 14.57 -21.74 -28.06
C ASN A 105 14.56 -22.52 -26.73
N HIS A 106 13.37 -22.66 -26.13
CA HIS A 106 13.14 -23.39 -24.89
C HIS A 106 12.03 -24.42 -25.13
N ASP A 107 12.36 -25.69 -24.96
CA ASP A 107 11.37 -26.77 -25.03
C ASP A 107 10.86 -27.02 -23.61
N VAL A 108 9.56 -26.82 -23.39
CA VAL A 108 8.93 -26.77 -22.07
C VAL A 108 7.70 -27.68 -22.01
N THR A 109 7.43 -28.24 -20.85
CA THR A 109 6.10 -28.80 -20.54
C THR A 109 5.18 -27.70 -20.06
N LEU A 110 3.87 -27.98 -20.00
CA LEU A 110 2.89 -27.04 -19.49
C LEU A 110 3.25 -26.54 -18.08
N GLU A 111 3.67 -27.46 -17.19
CA GLU A 111 4.05 -27.17 -15.81
C GLU A 111 5.34 -26.33 -15.69
N SER A 112 6.24 -26.40 -16.70
CA SER A 112 7.52 -25.68 -16.67
C SER A 112 7.49 -24.32 -17.37
N ILE A 113 6.38 -23.93 -17.98
CA ILE A 113 6.25 -22.64 -18.71
C ILE A 113 6.58 -21.47 -17.79
N LEU A 114 6.00 -21.44 -16.58
CA LEU A 114 6.18 -20.36 -15.60
C LEU A 114 7.63 -20.25 -15.08
N ASN A 115 8.36 -21.36 -15.00
CA ASN A 115 9.78 -21.34 -14.61
C ASN A 115 10.70 -20.85 -15.73
N THR A 116 10.30 -21.04 -16.99
CA THR A 116 11.10 -20.68 -18.16
C THR A 116 11.24 -19.18 -18.35
N GLN A 117 10.27 -18.38 -17.89
CA GLN A 117 10.31 -16.91 -17.96
C GLN A 117 11.53 -16.34 -17.20
N ASN A 118 11.90 -16.90 -16.06
CA ASN A 118 13.09 -16.46 -15.32
C ASN A 118 14.37 -16.73 -16.11
N THR A 119 14.49 -17.92 -16.70
CA THR A 119 15.63 -18.29 -17.54
C THR A 119 15.74 -17.37 -18.76
N VAL A 120 14.62 -17.06 -19.41
CA VAL A 120 14.57 -16.12 -20.55
C VAL A 120 14.99 -14.72 -20.12
N THR A 121 14.49 -14.24 -18.97
CA THR A 121 14.84 -12.93 -18.42
C THR A 121 16.34 -12.84 -18.16
N GLU A 122 16.93 -13.81 -17.44
CA GLU A 122 18.37 -13.84 -17.13
C GLU A 122 19.23 -13.83 -18.39
N GLN A 123 18.88 -14.60 -19.41
CA GLN A 123 19.60 -14.64 -20.67
C GLN A 123 19.55 -13.31 -21.42
N ILE A 124 18.38 -12.69 -21.52
CA ILE A 124 18.20 -11.39 -22.19
C ILE A 124 18.93 -10.29 -21.43
N VAL A 125 18.78 -10.23 -20.11
CA VAL A 125 19.47 -9.23 -19.28
C VAL A 125 20.98 -9.36 -19.39
N SER A 126 21.52 -10.59 -19.38
CA SER A 126 22.96 -10.83 -19.61
C SER A 126 23.45 -10.33 -20.97
N VAL A 127 22.60 -10.41 -22.01
CA VAL A 127 22.95 -9.85 -23.34
C VAL A 127 22.88 -8.33 -23.32
N LEU A 128 21.84 -7.75 -22.68
CA LEU A 128 21.69 -6.29 -22.53
C LEU A 128 22.84 -5.70 -21.74
N GLN A 129 23.27 -6.30 -20.63
CA GLN A 129 24.42 -5.86 -19.84
C GLN A 129 25.69 -5.75 -20.69
N ARG A 130 25.95 -6.75 -21.53
CA ARG A 130 27.10 -6.73 -22.44
C ARG A 130 27.02 -5.66 -23.51
N GLN A 131 25.81 -5.27 -23.95
CA GLN A 131 25.60 -4.27 -25.00
C GLN A 131 25.66 -2.83 -24.47
N ILE A 132 25.35 -2.63 -23.16
CA ILE A 132 25.14 -1.33 -22.57
C ILE A 132 26.36 -0.87 -21.75
N ASN A 133 27.31 -1.75 -21.43
CA ASN A 133 28.46 -1.48 -20.55
C ASN A 133 28.07 -0.94 -19.14
N HIS A 134 26.87 -1.29 -18.66
CA HIS A 134 26.37 -0.91 -17.35
C HIS A 134 26.09 -2.15 -16.48
N ASP A 135 26.46 -2.06 -15.21
CA ASP A 135 26.06 -3.07 -14.22
C ASP A 135 24.56 -2.90 -13.91
N LEU A 136 23.74 -3.79 -14.46
CA LEU A 136 22.32 -3.89 -14.09
C LEU A 136 22.23 -4.61 -12.76
N LEU A 137 21.86 -3.88 -11.71
CA LEU A 137 21.60 -4.47 -10.39
C LEU A 137 20.29 -5.24 -10.43
N SER A 138 20.36 -6.54 -10.10
CA SER A 138 19.19 -7.39 -9.98
C SER A 138 18.85 -7.62 -8.51
N TYR A 139 17.55 -7.58 -8.18
CA TYR A 139 17.06 -8.18 -6.95
C TYR A 139 16.94 -9.69 -7.17
N SER A 140 17.33 -10.48 -6.16
CA SER A 140 17.27 -11.94 -6.24
C SER A 140 15.83 -12.42 -6.47
N PHE A 141 15.63 -13.25 -7.49
CA PHE A 141 14.35 -13.90 -7.77
C PHE A 141 14.12 -15.03 -6.76
N LYS A 142 13.07 -14.92 -5.97
CA LYS A 142 12.59 -16.05 -5.18
C LYS A 142 11.85 -17.01 -6.12
N LYS A 143 12.29 -18.24 -6.17
CA LYS A 143 11.69 -19.26 -7.03
C LYS A 143 10.47 -19.83 -6.30
N GLU A 144 9.28 -19.32 -6.61
CA GLU A 144 8.02 -19.92 -6.19
C GLU A 144 7.43 -20.68 -7.39
N SER A 145 7.16 -21.96 -7.21
CA SER A 145 6.40 -22.75 -8.18
C SER A 145 4.91 -22.55 -7.86
N VAL A 146 4.24 -21.72 -8.65
CA VAL A 146 2.78 -21.57 -8.60
C VAL A 146 2.13 -22.66 -9.44
N ASP A 147 1.01 -23.23 -8.98
CA ASP A 147 0.23 -24.15 -9.79
C ASP A 147 -0.31 -23.42 -11.04
N LEU A 148 -0.18 -24.06 -12.21
CA LEU A 148 -0.56 -23.44 -13.48
C LEU A 148 -2.05 -23.08 -13.54
N ALA A 149 -2.92 -23.93 -13.00
CA ALA A 149 -4.36 -23.68 -13.00
C ALA A 149 -4.75 -22.55 -12.03
N ALA A 150 -4.05 -22.42 -10.89
CA ALA A 150 -4.18 -21.28 -10.01
C ALA A 150 -3.75 -19.98 -10.71
N TYR A 151 -2.62 -19.99 -11.40
CA TYR A 151 -2.12 -18.85 -12.16
C TYR A 151 -3.07 -18.43 -13.29
N GLU A 152 -3.62 -19.38 -14.06
CA GLU A 152 -4.59 -19.10 -15.12
C GLU A 152 -5.86 -18.41 -14.56
N ASN A 153 -6.40 -18.92 -13.44
CA ASN A 153 -7.53 -18.28 -12.79
C ASN A 153 -7.20 -16.87 -12.30
N TRP A 154 -6.01 -16.65 -11.72
CA TRP A 154 -5.56 -15.32 -11.34
C TRP A 154 -5.53 -14.36 -12.53
N LEU A 155 -4.98 -14.76 -13.69
CA LEU A 155 -4.96 -13.95 -14.92
C LEU A 155 -6.36 -13.58 -15.41
N LEU A 156 -7.30 -14.55 -15.41
CA LEU A 156 -8.69 -14.30 -15.79
C LEU A 156 -9.34 -13.29 -14.85
N GLY A 157 -9.09 -13.43 -13.54
CA GLY A 157 -9.54 -12.47 -12.52
C GLY A 157 -8.99 -11.06 -12.75
N MET A 158 -7.68 -10.92 -12.97
CA MET A 158 -7.03 -9.62 -13.24
C MET A 158 -7.58 -8.93 -14.51
N ASN A 159 -7.83 -9.70 -15.59
CA ASN A 159 -8.44 -9.17 -16.81
C ASN A 159 -9.88 -8.68 -16.59
N LEU A 160 -10.63 -9.31 -15.70
CA LEU A 160 -11.97 -8.88 -15.34
C LEU A 160 -11.95 -7.61 -14.49
N LEU A 161 -11.02 -7.48 -13.53
CA LEU A 161 -10.86 -6.26 -12.73
C LEU A 161 -10.63 -5.01 -13.59
N LYS A 162 -9.87 -5.14 -14.68
CA LYS A 162 -9.58 -4.04 -15.60
C LYS A 162 -10.83 -3.45 -16.27
N LYS A 163 -11.98 -4.16 -16.27
CA LYS A 163 -13.24 -3.68 -16.83
C LYS A 163 -13.98 -2.68 -15.92
N GLY A 164 -13.70 -2.68 -14.62
CA GLY A 164 -14.22 -1.72 -13.65
C GLY A 164 -15.74 -1.74 -13.44
N THR A 165 -16.44 -2.85 -13.74
CA THR A 165 -17.87 -2.99 -13.49
C THR A 165 -18.15 -3.92 -12.31
N VAL A 166 -19.27 -3.70 -11.59
CA VAL A 166 -19.70 -4.54 -10.48
C VAL A 166 -19.76 -6.01 -10.87
N GLU A 167 -20.33 -6.32 -12.05
CA GLU A 167 -20.44 -7.70 -12.54
C GLU A 167 -19.07 -8.32 -12.82
N SER A 168 -18.15 -7.55 -13.45
CA SER A 168 -16.81 -8.04 -13.74
C SER A 168 -15.98 -8.23 -12.48
N ASP A 169 -16.14 -7.37 -11.48
CA ASP A 169 -15.47 -7.49 -10.19
C ASP A 169 -15.91 -8.73 -9.41
N LEU A 170 -17.21 -9.04 -9.41
CA LEU A 170 -17.72 -10.27 -8.80
C LEU A 170 -17.16 -11.52 -9.47
N LYS A 171 -17.12 -11.53 -10.81
CA LYS A 171 -16.54 -12.65 -11.56
C LYS A 171 -15.02 -12.76 -11.30
N ALA A 172 -14.32 -11.63 -11.23
CA ALA A 172 -12.90 -11.60 -10.89
C ALA A 172 -12.64 -12.24 -9.52
N ARG A 173 -13.45 -11.88 -8.51
CA ARG A 173 -13.33 -12.44 -7.16
C ARG A 173 -13.51 -13.95 -7.17
N GLY A 174 -14.52 -14.49 -7.89
CA GLY A 174 -14.72 -15.94 -8.04
C GLY A 174 -13.51 -16.65 -8.67
N HIS A 175 -12.84 -16.03 -9.65
CA HIS A 175 -11.61 -16.60 -10.21
C HIS A 175 -10.43 -16.56 -9.21
N PHE A 176 -10.27 -15.51 -8.42
CA PHE A 176 -9.25 -15.48 -7.38
C PHE A 176 -9.50 -16.50 -6.27
N GLU A 177 -10.76 -16.66 -5.86
CA GLU A 177 -11.16 -17.70 -4.89
C GLU A 177 -10.85 -19.11 -5.43
N THR A 178 -11.15 -19.38 -6.70
CA THR A 178 -10.77 -20.64 -7.35
C THR A 178 -9.25 -20.83 -7.40
N ALA A 179 -8.49 -19.77 -7.67
CA ALA A 179 -7.04 -19.83 -7.63
C ALA A 179 -6.51 -20.21 -6.23
N LEU A 180 -7.14 -19.69 -5.17
CA LEU A 180 -6.78 -20.00 -3.78
C LEU A 180 -7.27 -21.38 -3.29
N GLU A 181 -8.34 -21.92 -3.87
CA GLU A 181 -8.73 -23.32 -3.64
C GLU A 181 -7.69 -24.29 -4.19
N ILE A 182 -7.04 -23.94 -5.31
CA ILE A 182 -5.99 -24.75 -5.95
C ILE A 182 -4.65 -24.54 -5.21
N ASP A 183 -4.26 -23.28 -4.99
CA ASP A 183 -3.02 -22.92 -4.31
C ASP A 183 -3.26 -21.87 -3.20
N PRO A 184 -3.48 -22.29 -1.95
CA PRO A 184 -3.69 -21.39 -0.83
C PRO A 184 -2.49 -20.48 -0.47
N GLN A 185 -1.30 -20.73 -1.06
CA GLN A 185 -0.10 -19.92 -0.85
C GLN A 185 0.15 -18.94 -1.99
N PHE A 186 -0.80 -18.77 -2.91
CA PHE A 186 -0.66 -17.84 -4.02
C PHE A 186 -0.97 -16.39 -3.59
N ALA A 187 0.04 -15.65 -3.12
CA ALA A 187 -0.08 -14.29 -2.59
C ALA A 187 -0.83 -13.32 -3.53
N ARG A 188 -0.54 -13.35 -4.84
CA ARG A 188 -1.18 -12.47 -5.83
C ARG A 188 -2.68 -12.67 -5.98
N ALA A 189 -3.21 -13.85 -5.69
CA ALA A 189 -4.65 -14.07 -5.70
C ALA A 189 -5.32 -13.36 -4.52
N TYR A 190 -4.69 -13.33 -3.34
CA TYR A 190 -5.15 -12.51 -2.21
C TYR A 190 -5.10 -11.02 -2.54
N THR A 191 -4.06 -10.56 -3.21
CA THR A 191 -3.96 -9.16 -3.70
C THR A 191 -5.10 -8.84 -4.67
N GLY A 192 -5.44 -9.75 -5.57
CA GLY A 192 -6.57 -9.60 -6.50
C GLY A 192 -7.91 -9.46 -5.76
N ILE A 193 -8.14 -10.27 -4.72
CA ILE A 193 -9.34 -10.14 -3.88
C ILE A 193 -9.35 -8.81 -3.13
N SER A 194 -8.21 -8.39 -2.58
CA SER A 194 -8.07 -7.09 -1.92
C SER A 194 -8.44 -5.94 -2.86
N LEU A 195 -7.94 -5.95 -4.10
CA LEU A 195 -8.27 -4.96 -5.12
C LEU A 195 -9.75 -4.93 -5.47
N SER A 196 -10.40 -6.10 -5.58
CA SER A 196 -11.84 -6.20 -5.84
C SER A 196 -12.66 -5.59 -4.68
N PHE A 197 -12.32 -5.90 -3.43
CA PHE A 197 -12.94 -5.26 -2.28
C PHE A 197 -12.64 -3.76 -2.19
N PHE A 198 -11.43 -3.35 -2.60
CA PHE A 198 -11.07 -1.94 -2.64
C PHE A 198 -11.89 -1.17 -3.67
N ASN A 199 -12.12 -1.72 -4.86
CA ASN A 199 -12.98 -1.10 -5.88
C ASN A 199 -14.42 -0.94 -5.36
N GLU A 200 -14.95 -2.00 -4.71
CA GLU A 200 -16.26 -1.96 -4.07
C GLU A 200 -16.33 -0.83 -3.03
N TRP A 201 -15.31 -0.69 -2.21
CA TRP A 201 -15.24 0.29 -1.15
C TRP A 201 -15.00 1.72 -1.65
N SER A 202 -13.94 1.96 -2.44
CA SER A 202 -13.52 3.31 -2.84
C SER A 202 -14.46 3.96 -3.86
N CYS A 203 -15.07 3.16 -4.73
CA CYS A 203 -16.04 3.65 -5.72
C CYS A 203 -17.46 3.71 -5.20
N GLN A 204 -17.74 3.16 -4.04
CA GLN A 204 -19.06 3.06 -3.41
C GLN A 204 -20.16 2.51 -4.33
N LEU A 205 -19.79 1.59 -5.20
CA LEU A 205 -20.71 0.96 -6.13
C LEU A 205 -21.63 -0.07 -5.43
N TRP A 206 -21.36 -0.40 -4.15
CA TRP A 206 -21.96 -1.51 -3.43
C TRP A 206 -22.44 -1.07 -2.04
N ASP A 207 -23.41 -1.80 -1.47
CA ASP A 207 -24.05 -1.48 -0.20
C ASP A 207 -23.32 -2.00 1.05
N ARG A 208 -22.10 -2.49 0.91
CA ARG A 208 -21.38 -3.20 1.98
C ARG A 208 -20.07 -2.52 2.34
N TRP A 209 -20.13 -1.22 2.55
CA TRP A 209 -18.96 -0.37 2.81
C TRP A 209 -18.00 -0.93 3.87
N ASP A 210 -18.50 -1.25 5.07
CA ASP A 210 -17.67 -1.73 6.18
C ASP A 210 -17.02 -3.09 5.88
N VAL A 211 -17.78 -3.99 5.24
CA VAL A 211 -17.29 -5.30 4.82
C VAL A 211 -16.21 -5.16 3.77
N SER A 212 -16.40 -4.23 2.83
CA SER A 212 -15.48 -4.04 1.71
C SER A 212 -14.19 -3.37 2.16
N GLN A 213 -14.25 -2.40 3.07
CA GLN A 213 -13.08 -1.78 3.68
C GLN A 213 -12.23 -2.83 4.43
N LYS A 214 -12.88 -3.60 5.30
CA LYS A 214 -12.23 -4.65 6.05
C LYS A 214 -11.65 -5.72 5.12
N GLY A 215 -12.42 -6.18 4.13
CA GLY A 215 -11.98 -7.17 3.16
C GLY A 215 -10.77 -6.70 2.37
N ALA A 216 -10.78 -5.46 1.86
CA ALA A 216 -9.63 -4.89 1.14
C ALA A 216 -8.35 -4.94 1.99
N HIS A 217 -8.43 -4.57 3.27
CA HIS A 217 -7.29 -4.56 4.18
C HIS A 217 -6.83 -5.95 4.60
N ASP A 218 -7.74 -6.81 5.05
CA ASP A 218 -7.41 -8.15 5.57
C ASP A 218 -6.78 -9.03 4.47
N TYR A 219 -7.27 -8.95 3.22
CA TYR A 219 -6.70 -9.70 2.11
C TYR A 219 -5.34 -9.14 1.65
N ALA A 220 -5.12 -7.81 1.74
CA ALA A 220 -3.81 -7.22 1.49
C ALA A 220 -2.77 -7.68 2.54
N LEU A 221 -3.14 -7.68 3.82
CA LEU A 221 -2.29 -8.23 4.89
C LEU A 221 -1.97 -9.69 4.62
N LYS A 222 -2.97 -10.51 4.27
CA LYS A 222 -2.77 -11.92 3.98
C LYS A 222 -1.81 -12.16 2.82
N ALA A 223 -1.86 -11.34 1.78
CA ALA A 223 -0.91 -11.42 0.67
C ALA A 223 0.53 -11.19 1.13
N ILE A 224 0.77 -10.18 1.99
CA ILE A 224 2.10 -9.87 2.52
C ILE A 224 2.59 -10.91 3.54
N GLU A 225 1.70 -11.54 4.33
CA GLU A 225 2.07 -12.66 5.19
C GLU A 225 2.64 -13.85 4.40
N ILE A 226 2.16 -14.05 3.17
CA ILE A 226 2.61 -15.13 2.28
C ILE A 226 3.87 -14.72 1.53
N ASP A 227 3.89 -13.53 0.91
CA ASP A 227 5.05 -12.98 0.21
C ASP A 227 5.27 -11.51 0.57
N GLU A 228 6.18 -11.28 1.52
CA GLU A 228 6.58 -9.93 1.98
C GLU A 228 7.37 -9.13 0.93
N ASN A 229 7.77 -9.77 -0.17
CA ASN A 229 8.58 -9.20 -1.23
C ASN A 229 7.79 -8.97 -2.52
N ASP A 230 6.48 -9.23 -2.55
CA ASP A 230 5.66 -8.85 -3.70
C ASP A 230 5.34 -7.35 -3.65
N TYR A 231 6.02 -6.58 -4.52
CA TYR A 231 5.91 -5.12 -4.56
C TYR A 231 4.48 -4.64 -4.87
N VAL A 232 3.68 -5.39 -5.63
CA VAL A 232 2.28 -5.03 -5.91
C VAL A 232 1.43 -5.15 -4.65
N SER A 233 1.57 -6.26 -3.92
CA SER A 233 0.89 -6.46 -2.63
C SER A 233 1.25 -5.38 -1.62
N LEU A 234 2.54 -4.98 -1.56
CA LEU A 234 3.00 -3.86 -0.73
C LEU A 234 2.31 -2.54 -1.10
N ALA A 235 2.21 -2.21 -2.40
CA ALA A 235 1.54 -0.99 -2.84
C ALA A 235 0.04 -1.01 -2.51
N VAL A 236 -0.63 -2.16 -2.71
CA VAL A 236 -2.05 -2.34 -2.37
C VAL A 236 -2.26 -2.21 -0.86
N LEU A 237 -1.40 -2.81 -0.03
CA LEU A 237 -1.46 -2.66 1.43
C LEU A 237 -1.24 -1.19 1.85
N GLY A 238 -0.25 -0.51 1.26
CA GLY A 238 -0.02 0.92 1.49
C GLY A 238 -1.25 1.77 1.16
N ARG A 239 -1.95 1.45 0.06
CA ARG A 239 -3.20 2.10 -0.32
C ARG A 239 -4.32 1.83 0.69
N THR A 240 -4.47 0.61 1.21
CA THR A 240 -5.50 0.33 2.23
C THR A 240 -5.22 1.08 3.54
N TYR A 241 -3.95 1.19 3.95
CA TYR A 241 -3.57 2.02 5.11
C TYR A 241 -3.86 3.51 4.90
N LEU A 242 -3.67 4.04 3.68
CA LEU A 242 -4.04 5.42 3.35
C LEU A 242 -5.51 5.71 3.66
N TYR A 243 -6.40 4.84 3.20
CA TYR A 243 -7.84 5.00 3.41
C TYR A 243 -8.31 4.64 4.84
N LEU A 244 -7.45 3.98 5.63
CA LEU A 244 -7.62 3.83 7.07
C LEU A 244 -7.00 5.00 7.86
N GLU A 245 -6.47 6.02 7.15
CA GLU A 245 -5.79 7.20 7.70
C GLU A 245 -4.55 6.86 8.56
N ASP A 246 -3.97 5.66 8.37
CA ASP A 246 -2.64 5.32 8.92
C ASP A 246 -1.57 5.74 7.90
N TYR A 247 -1.33 7.05 7.84
CA TYR A 247 -0.48 7.67 6.83
C TYR A 247 0.98 7.21 6.89
N ASP A 248 1.50 6.94 8.08
CA ASP A 248 2.89 6.51 8.26
C ASP A 248 3.11 5.11 7.70
N LYS A 249 2.22 4.16 7.99
CA LYS A 249 2.27 2.83 7.38
C LYS A 249 1.99 2.89 5.88
N SER A 250 1.05 3.72 5.44
CA SER A 250 0.80 3.93 4.03
C SER A 250 2.09 4.32 3.30
N GLU A 251 2.75 5.39 3.76
CA GLU A 251 4.00 5.88 3.17
C GLU A 251 5.10 4.80 3.20
N HIS A 252 5.27 4.10 4.32
CA HIS A 252 6.26 3.03 4.46
C HIS A 252 6.11 1.95 3.39
N TYR A 253 4.90 1.39 3.23
CA TYR A 253 4.64 0.30 2.28
C TYR A 253 4.71 0.76 0.82
N LEU A 254 4.21 1.96 0.51
CA LEU A 254 4.30 2.54 -0.83
C LEU A 254 5.77 2.77 -1.23
N ARG A 255 6.58 3.33 -0.34
CA ARG A 255 8.01 3.54 -0.59
C ARG A 255 8.79 2.22 -0.66
N LYS A 256 8.42 1.20 0.15
CA LYS A 256 9.00 -0.14 0.04
C LYS A 256 8.71 -0.74 -1.33
N SER A 257 7.47 -0.69 -1.79
CA SER A 257 7.06 -1.13 -3.12
C SER A 257 7.87 -0.44 -4.23
N LEU A 258 7.96 0.88 -4.17
CA LEU A 258 8.69 1.69 -5.16
C LEU A 258 10.20 1.33 -5.22
N ARG A 259 10.83 1.06 -4.06
CA ARG A 259 12.23 0.61 -4.04
C ARG A 259 12.42 -0.77 -4.65
N MET A 260 11.44 -1.67 -4.50
CA MET A 260 11.54 -3.03 -5.02
C MET A 260 11.32 -3.09 -6.54
N ASN A 261 10.41 -2.28 -7.06
CA ASN A 261 10.21 -2.16 -8.51
C ASN A 261 9.88 -0.71 -8.89
N PRO A 262 10.89 0.09 -9.30
CA PRO A 262 10.70 1.48 -9.68
C PRO A 262 10.22 1.66 -11.14
N ASN A 263 10.01 0.58 -11.91
CA ASN A 263 9.81 0.61 -13.37
C ASN A 263 8.53 -0.10 -13.83
N ASP A 264 7.58 -0.34 -12.94
CA ASP A 264 6.25 -0.82 -13.29
C ASP A 264 5.28 0.36 -13.42
N ALA A 265 4.82 0.62 -14.65
CA ALA A 265 4.00 1.79 -14.97
C ALA A 265 2.67 1.82 -14.20
N ASP A 266 1.99 0.68 -14.05
CA ASP A 266 0.70 0.61 -13.38
C ASP A 266 0.87 0.77 -11.85
N ASN A 267 1.92 0.18 -11.28
CA ASN A 267 2.26 0.38 -9.88
C ASN A 267 2.68 1.83 -9.58
N LEU A 268 3.43 2.48 -10.49
CA LEU A 268 3.79 3.89 -10.36
C LEU A 268 2.56 4.81 -10.34
N ILE A 269 1.54 4.55 -11.17
CA ILE A 269 0.28 5.32 -11.16
C ILE A 269 -0.47 5.13 -9.84
N LEU A 270 -0.58 3.91 -9.33
CA LEU A 270 -1.20 3.63 -8.04
C LEU A 270 -0.48 4.39 -6.91
N ILE A 271 0.85 4.31 -6.88
CA ILE A 271 1.65 5.00 -5.86
C ILE A 271 1.53 6.52 -6.02
N ALA A 272 1.60 7.07 -7.25
CA ALA A 272 1.44 8.50 -7.51
C ALA A 272 0.12 9.03 -6.95
N PHE A 273 -0.97 8.33 -7.19
CA PHE A 273 -2.28 8.67 -6.66
C PHE A 273 -2.28 8.73 -5.11
N CYS A 274 -1.71 7.73 -4.45
CA CYS A 274 -1.60 7.71 -2.99
C CYS A 274 -0.70 8.84 -2.46
N MET A 275 0.41 9.13 -3.15
CA MET A 275 1.34 10.19 -2.76
C MET A 275 0.71 11.58 -2.77
N VAL A 276 -0.28 11.83 -3.64
CA VAL A 276 -1.03 13.09 -3.61
C VAL A 276 -1.75 13.27 -2.28
N TYR A 277 -2.47 12.26 -1.82
CA TYR A 277 -3.17 12.30 -0.52
C TYR A 277 -2.23 12.43 0.68
N LEU A 278 -1.02 11.88 0.58
CA LEU A 278 0.02 12.03 1.59
C LEU A 278 0.69 13.41 1.58
N GLY A 279 0.33 14.31 0.64
CA GLY A 279 0.88 15.66 0.52
C GLY A 279 2.15 15.76 -0.34
N TYR A 280 2.50 14.72 -1.09
CA TYR A 280 3.69 14.65 -1.95
C TYR A 280 3.36 14.86 -3.43
N ALA A 281 2.51 15.85 -3.78
CA ALA A 281 2.01 16.08 -5.14
C ALA A 281 3.15 16.27 -6.17
N LYS A 282 4.29 16.89 -5.81
CA LYS A 282 5.46 17.02 -6.71
C LYS A 282 6.13 15.69 -7.02
N GLU A 283 6.24 14.80 -6.03
CA GLU A 283 6.76 13.44 -6.23
C GLU A 283 5.78 12.63 -7.07
N ALA A 284 4.48 12.77 -6.82
CA ALA A 284 3.43 12.14 -7.61
C ALA A 284 3.50 12.53 -9.11
N GLU A 285 3.78 13.81 -9.43
CA GLU A 285 4.01 14.24 -10.80
C GLU A 285 5.18 13.50 -11.46
N GLN A 286 6.30 13.35 -10.75
CA GLN A 286 7.47 12.64 -11.27
C GLN A 286 7.17 11.16 -11.54
N LEU A 287 6.46 10.50 -10.61
CA LEU A 287 6.03 9.11 -10.79
C LEU A 287 5.06 8.96 -11.98
N TYR A 288 4.11 9.90 -12.12
CA TYR A 288 3.18 9.94 -13.25
C TYR A 288 3.91 10.11 -14.58
N LEU A 289 4.86 11.05 -14.66
CA LEU A 289 5.63 11.29 -15.89
C LEU A 289 6.45 10.06 -16.27
N LYS A 290 7.08 9.41 -15.29
CA LYS A 290 7.79 8.14 -15.51
C LYS A 290 6.84 7.03 -15.97
N ALA A 291 5.69 6.88 -15.32
CA ALA A 291 4.68 5.90 -15.74
C ALA A 291 4.21 6.13 -17.18
N LYS A 292 4.02 7.40 -17.58
CA LYS A 292 3.66 7.76 -18.96
C LYS A 292 4.77 7.45 -19.96
N GLU A 293 6.04 7.64 -19.59
CA GLU A 293 7.19 7.26 -20.43
C GLU A 293 7.24 5.73 -20.62
N LEU A 294 7.01 4.96 -19.54
CA LEU A 294 6.96 3.49 -19.59
C LEU A 294 5.69 2.94 -20.27
N ASN A 295 4.65 3.75 -20.40
CA ASN A 295 3.38 3.37 -21.03
C ASN A 295 2.88 4.48 -21.98
N PRO A 296 3.55 4.71 -23.11
CA PRO A 296 3.22 5.83 -24.02
C PRO A 296 1.82 5.73 -24.65
N LEU A 297 1.28 4.51 -24.81
CA LEU A 297 -0.08 4.24 -25.29
C LEU A 297 -1.02 3.88 -24.11
N HIS A 298 -0.84 4.53 -22.98
CA HIS A 298 -1.56 4.26 -21.74
C HIS A 298 -3.09 4.37 -21.92
N PRO A 299 -3.88 3.64 -21.07
CA PRO A 299 -5.33 3.76 -21.07
C PRO A 299 -5.80 5.11 -20.54
N ASP A 300 -7.07 5.44 -20.83
CA ASP A 300 -7.70 6.70 -20.43
C ASP A 300 -7.69 6.94 -18.91
N VAL A 301 -7.60 5.88 -18.09
CA VAL A 301 -7.48 5.98 -16.63
C VAL A 301 -6.27 6.80 -16.14
N TYR A 302 -5.26 7.01 -16.98
CA TYR A 302 -4.15 7.90 -16.66
C TYR A 302 -4.55 9.38 -16.61
N TYR A 303 -5.57 9.79 -17.37
CA TYR A 303 -6.01 11.19 -17.42
C TYR A 303 -6.66 11.68 -16.11
N PRO A 304 -7.59 10.95 -15.47
CA PRO A 304 -8.09 11.32 -14.16
C PRO A 304 -6.98 11.45 -13.11
N HIS A 305 -6.00 10.54 -13.10
CA HIS A 305 -4.88 10.63 -12.17
C HIS A 305 -4.03 11.88 -12.43
N ALA A 306 -3.75 12.19 -13.70
CA ALA A 306 -3.04 13.42 -14.05
C ALA A 306 -3.83 14.68 -13.63
N SER A 307 -5.13 14.71 -13.93
CA SER A 307 -6.01 15.81 -13.52
C SER A 307 -5.93 16.05 -12.02
N PHE A 308 -6.01 15.00 -11.23
CA PHE A 308 -5.93 15.04 -9.76
C PHE A 308 -4.55 15.52 -9.26
N ILE A 309 -3.46 15.01 -9.83
CA ILE A 309 -2.09 15.43 -9.46
C ILE A 309 -1.91 16.94 -9.74
N TYR A 310 -2.28 17.41 -10.93
CA TYR A 310 -2.13 18.83 -11.28
C TYR A 310 -3.09 19.72 -10.49
N PHE A 311 -4.25 19.23 -10.11
CA PHE A 311 -5.14 19.94 -9.19
C PHE A 311 -4.44 20.21 -7.86
N GLU A 312 -3.86 19.20 -7.24
CA GLU A 312 -3.17 19.33 -5.95
C GLU A 312 -1.76 19.96 -6.05
N LEU A 313 -1.27 20.21 -7.27
CA LEU A 313 -0.13 21.09 -7.53
C LEU A 313 -0.54 22.56 -7.68
N GLY A 314 -1.85 22.86 -7.76
CA GLY A 314 -2.39 24.18 -8.04
C GLY A 314 -2.28 24.60 -9.52
N ASP A 315 -1.91 23.67 -10.42
CA ASP A 315 -1.90 23.90 -11.87
C ASP A 315 -3.28 23.53 -12.47
N PHE A 316 -4.28 24.36 -12.16
CA PHE A 316 -5.66 24.08 -12.53
C PHE A 316 -5.88 24.07 -14.04
N GLN A 317 -5.07 24.80 -14.82
CA GLN A 317 -5.13 24.78 -16.29
C GLN A 317 -4.77 23.38 -16.83
N LYS A 318 -3.69 22.79 -16.34
CA LYS A 318 -3.33 21.40 -16.71
C LYS A 318 -4.33 20.41 -16.17
N SER A 319 -4.84 20.62 -14.95
CA SER A 319 -5.86 19.74 -14.36
C SER A 319 -7.07 19.61 -15.29
N VAL A 320 -7.67 20.72 -15.71
CA VAL A 320 -8.84 20.69 -16.60
C VAL A 320 -8.49 20.17 -18.00
N ALA A 321 -7.29 20.47 -18.52
CA ALA A 321 -6.84 19.98 -19.82
C ALA A 321 -6.69 18.44 -19.85
N TYR A 322 -6.33 17.82 -18.74
CA TYR A 322 -6.35 16.36 -18.60
C TYR A 322 -7.76 15.83 -18.37
N ALA A 323 -8.58 16.52 -17.57
CA ALA A 323 -9.96 16.13 -17.32
C ALA A 323 -10.81 16.07 -18.60
N GLU A 324 -10.64 17.03 -19.52
CA GLU A 324 -11.35 17.09 -20.81
C GLU A 324 -10.99 15.92 -21.76
N ARG A 325 -9.92 15.16 -21.46
CA ARG A 325 -9.52 13.96 -22.24
C ARG A 325 -10.15 12.67 -21.73
N VAL A 326 -10.83 12.73 -20.59
CA VAL A 326 -11.48 11.54 -20.00
C VAL A 326 -12.75 11.24 -20.78
N SER A 327 -12.79 10.08 -21.43
CA SER A 327 -13.93 9.65 -22.24
C SER A 327 -15.12 9.17 -21.40
N ASP A 328 -14.84 8.49 -20.27
CA ASP A 328 -15.84 8.01 -19.31
C ASP A 328 -15.33 8.16 -17.88
N ALA A 329 -15.92 9.12 -17.16
CA ALA A 329 -15.62 9.40 -15.75
C ALA A 329 -16.61 8.71 -14.79
N SER A 330 -17.51 7.89 -15.28
CA SER A 330 -18.62 7.29 -14.49
C SER A 330 -18.15 6.37 -13.36
N ILE A 331 -16.93 5.84 -13.45
CA ILE A 331 -16.34 4.97 -12.42
C ILE A 331 -15.97 5.75 -11.16
N TRP A 332 -15.57 7.02 -11.31
CA TRP A 332 -15.15 7.86 -10.20
C TRP A 332 -16.24 8.87 -9.89
N THR A 333 -17.05 8.58 -8.89
CA THR A 333 -18.23 9.36 -8.54
C THR A 333 -17.91 10.84 -8.29
N ASP A 334 -16.78 11.16 -7.66
CA ASP A 334 -16.38 12.52 -7.30
C ASP A 334 -15.46 13.22 -8.33
N PHE A 335 -15.12 12.56 -9.44
CA PHE A 335 -14.23 13.17 -10.44
C PHE A 335 -14.75 14.52 -10.95
N SER A 336 -16.04 14.60 -11.27
CA SER A 336 -16.64 15.85 -11.74
C SER A 336 -16.60 16.97 -10.69
N ALA A 337 -16.61 16.64 -9.39
CA ALA A 337 -16.43 17.64 -8.32
C ALA A 337 -15.01 18.22 -8.30
N TYR A 338 -13.98 17.40 -8.55
CA TYR A 338 -12.60 17.90 -8.72
C TYR A 338 -12.48 18.83 -9.93
N VAL A 339 -13.12 18.49 -11.04
CA VAL A 339 -13.12 19.35 -12.24
C VAL A 339 -13.86 20.66 -11.99
N ALA A 340 -15.02 20.62 -11.29
CA ALA A 340 -15.73 21.82 -10.86
C ALA A 340 -14.85 22.71 -9.96
N ALA A 341 -14.14 22.11 -8.99
CA ALA A 341 -13.22 22.83 -8.13
C ALA A 341 -12.06 23.47 -8.91
N ALA A 342 -11.53 22.78 -9.93
CA ALA A 342 -10.50 23.36 -10.79
C ALA A 342 -11.01 24.57 -11.57
N TYR A 343 -12.23 24.53 -12.13
CA TYR A 343 -12.85 25.67 -12.78
C TYR A 343 -13.21 26.81 -11.82
N PHE A 344 -13.60 26.49 -10.57
CA PHE A 344 -13.75 27.49 -9.51
C PHE A 344 -12.45 28.29 -9.32
N HIS A 345 -11.31 27.64 -9.20
CA HIS A 345 -10.01 28.30 -9.06
C HIS A 345 -9.62 29.11 -10.31
N LEU A 346 -10.11 28.71 -11.49
CA LEU A 346 -9.93 29.45 -12.74
C LEU A 346 -10.94 30.59 -12.93
N SER A 347 -11.89 30.76 -12.00
CA SER A 347 -12.99 31.72 -12.07
C SER A 347 -13.93 31.52 -13.28
N ASP A 348 -13.97 30.31 -13.82
CA ASP A 348 -14.92 29.88 -14.86
C ASP A 348 -16.15 29.25 -14.22
N TYR A 349 -17.03 30.06 -13.71
CA TYR A 349 -18.19 29.62 -12.94
C TYR A 349 -19.24 28.89 -13.79
N GLU A 350 -19.32 29.17 -15.10
CA GLU A 350 -20.24 28.47 -16.00
C GLU A 350 -19.86 26.98 -16.12
N LYS A 351 -18.58 26.68 -16.37
CA LYS A 351 -18.09 25.31 -16.41
C LYS A 351 -18.10 24.65 -15.02
N MET A 352 -17.78 25.43 -13.99
CA MET A 352 -17.89 24.96 -12.60
C MET A 352 -19.29 24.40 -12.31
N ASP A 353 -20.34 25.19 -12.61
CA ASP A 353 -21.73 24.78 -12.37
C ASP A 353 -22.12 23.57 -13.20
N ALA A 354 -21.68 23.49 -14.46
CA ALA A 354 -21.95 22.33 -15.32
C ALA A 354 -21.34 21.03 -14.76
N TYR A 355 -20.07 21.06 -14.33
CA TYR A 355 -19.40 19.89 -13.74
C TYR A 355 -19.94 19.55 -12.34
N TRP A 356 -20.31 20.56 -11.54
CA TRP A 356 -20.97 20.34 -10.27
C TRP A 356 -22.32 19.65 -10.41
N LYS A 357 -23.13 20.06 -11.39
CA LYS A 357 -24.40 19.42 -11.71
C LYS A 357 -24.18 17.95 -12.09
N ASN A 358 -23.18 17.64 -12.92
CA ASN A 358 -22.84 16.28 -13.29
C ASN A 358 -22.42 15.44 -12.07
N TYR A 359 -21.66 16.05 -11.14
CA TYR A 359 -21.32 15.39 -9.87
C TYR A 359 -22.57 15.07 -9.04
N MET A 360 -23.48 16.00 -8.88
CA MET A 360 -24.73 15.78 -8.12
C MET A 360 -25.59 14.67 -8.74
N GLU A 361 -25.67 14.61 -10.08
CA GLU A 361 -26.36 13.54 -10.79
C GLU A 361 -25.68 12.16 -10.55
N THR A 362 -24.35 12.12 -10.60
CA THR A 362 -23.58 10.89 -10.38
C THR A 362 -23.67 10.44 -8.92
N TYR A 363 -23.55 11.37 -7.98
CA TYR A 363 -23.74 11.14 -6.55
C TYR A 363 -25.15 10.60 -6.25
N SER A 364 -26.18 11.23 -6.80
CA SER A 364 -27.58 10.78 -6.61
C SER A 364 -27.79 9.35 -7.14
N ARG A 365 -27.20 9.03 -8.28
CA ARG A 365 -27.33 7.70 -8.88
C ARG A 365 -26.54 6.62 -8.12
N ASN A 366 -25.30 6.91 -7.76
CA ASN A 366 -24.37 5.90 -7.23
C ASN A 366 -24.43 5.78 -5.71
N ILE A 367 -24.62 6.89 -4.99
CA ILE A 367 -24.49 6.96 -3.53
C ILE A 367 -25.84 7.08 -2.84
N SER A 368 -26.63 8.12 -3.15
CA SER A 368 -27.96 8.29 -2.53
C SER A 368 -29.07 7.46 -3.20
N LYS A 369 -28.76 6.75 -4.29
CA LYS A 369 -29.68 5.79 -4.97
C LYS A 369 -31.03 6.37 -5.37
N GLY A 370 -31.01 7.61 -5.84
CA GLY A 370 -32.19 8.31 -6.32
C GLY A 370 -33.01 9.01 -5.22
N GLU A 371 -32.57 8.97 -3.97
CA GLU A 371 -33.09 9.84 -2.94
C GLU A 371 -32.67 11.29 -3.23
N ASN A 372 -33.48 12.28 -2.82
CA ASN A 372 -33.18 13.71 -3.01
C ASN A 372 -31.91 14.07 -2.22
N ALA A 373 -30.77 14.02 -2.90
CA ALA A 373 -29.48 14.34 -2.33
C ALA A 373 -29.34 15.86 -2.15
N THR A 374 -28.94 16.28 -0.96
CA THR A 374 -28.59 17.68 -0.70
C THR A 374 -27.12 17.94 -1.05
N ILE A 375 -26.80 19.22 -1.34
CA ILE A 375 -25.41 19.64 -1.55
C ILE A 375 -24.55 19.30 -0.34
N GLN A 376 -25.08 19.45 0.87
CA GLN A 376 -24.34 19.15 2.10
C GLN A 376 -23.99 17.67 2.21
N GLU A 377 -24.91 16.76 1.95
CA GLU A 377 -24.65 15.31 1.96
C GLU A 377 -23.60 14.91 0.93
N ALA A 378 -23.65 15.49 -0.27
CA ALA A 378 -22.68 15.23 -1.31
C ALA A 378 -21.28 15.77 -0.94
N LEU A 379 -21.19 16.93 -0.29
CA LEU A 379 -19.93 17.49 0.22
C LEU A 379 -19.38 16.64 1.38
N ASP A 380 -20.22 16.28 2.34
CA ASP A 380 -19.81 15.45 3.50
C ASP A 380 -19.31 14.08 3.05
N TRP A 381 -19.94 13.49 2.03
CA TRP A 381 -19.48 12.26 1.42
C TRP A 381 -18.11 12.45 0.74
N GLN A 382 -17.94 13.48 -0.08
CA GLN A 382 -16.68 13.75 -0.77
C GLN A 382 -15.52 13.96 0.22
N ILE A 383 -15.77 14.66 1.33
CA ILE A 383 -14.78 14.84 2.41
C ILE A 383 -14.43 13.51 3.07
N THR A 384 -15.43 12.63 3.24
CA THR A 384 -15.24 11.35 3.95
C THR A 384 -14.45 10.34 3.14
N VAL A 385 -14.64 10.30 1.81
CA VAL A 385 -13.99 9.30 0.94
C VAL A 385 -12.59 9.70 0.48
N ASN A 386 -12.17 10.93 0.71
CA ASN A 386 -10.88 11.44 0.29
C ASN A 386 -9.91 11.54 1.48
N PRO A 387 -8.94 10.63 1.62
CA PRO A 387 -8.09 10.49 2.81
C PRO A 387 -6.90 11.45 2.78
N TYR A 388 -7.13 12.77 2.76
CA TYR A 388 -6.06 13.76 2.78
C TYR A 388 -5.34 13.81 4.13
N LYS A 389 -4.02 13.66 4.13
CA LYS A 389 -3.16 13.91 5.30
C LYS A 389 -3.07 15.40 5.66
N GLY A 390 -3.25 16.27 4.70
CA GLY A 390 -3.09 17.71 4.84
C GLY A 390 -4.20 18.51 4.17
N LYS A 391 -3.89 19.78 3.87
CA LYS A 391 -4.81 20.68 3.18
C LYS A 391 -4.89 20.33 1.70
N SER A 392 -6.09 20.42 1.14
CA SER A 392 -6.36 20.28 -0.29
C SER A 392 -6.87 21.61 -0.87
N TYR A 393 -6.65 21.81 -2.16
CA TYR A 393 -7.28 22.90 -2.91
C TYR A 393 -8.81 22.74 -3.06
N LEU A 394 -9.39 21.63 -2.64
CA LEU A 394 -10.85 21.48 -2.53
C LEU A 394 -11.47 22.34 -1.43
N GLU A 395 -10.75 22.65 -0.35
CA GLU A 395 -11.32 23.37 0.81
C GLU A 395 -11.97 24.72 0.45
N PRO A 396 -11.36 25.62 -0.37
CA PRO A 396 -12.00 26.86 -0.77
C PRO A 396 -13.26 26.64 -1.61
N PHE A 397 -13.27 25.63 -2.47
CA PHE A 397 -14.40 25.24 -3.29
C PHE A 397 -15.55 24.70 -2.41
N TRP A 398 -15.27 23.82 -1.47
CA TRP A 398 -16.28 23.33 -0.53
C TRP A 398 -16.94 24.45 0.28
N LYS A 399 -16.16 25.44 0.71
CA LYS A 399 -16.68 26.65 1.39
C LYS A 399 -17.58 27.47 0.46
N HIS A 400 -17.24 27.58 -0.81
CA HIS A 400 -18.04 28.27 -1.79
C HIS A 400 -19.39 27.58 -2.04
N MET A 401 -19.36 26.23 -2.24
CA MET A 401 -20.55 25.45 -2.53
C MET A 401 -21.48 25.27 -1.32
N GLY A 402 -20.91 25.20 -0.13
CA GLY A 402 -21.67 24.88 1.07
C GLY A 402 -22.54 26.03 1.57
N ASN A 403 -22.16 27.32 1.40
CA ASN A 403 -22.73 28.47 2.14
C ASN A 403 -23.04 28.15 3.61
N VAL A 404 -22.51 27.03 4.10
CA VAL A 404 -22.72 26.36 5.36
C VAL A 404 -21.37 26.32 6.06
N PRO A 405 -21.30 26.45 7.39
CA PRO A 405 -20.04 26.24 8.10
C PRO A 405 -19.49 24.89 7.70
N PHE A 406 -18.30 24.89 7.12
CA PHE A 406 -17.59 23.73 6.61
C PHE A 406 -17.36 22.71 7.72
N ASN A 407 -18.23 21.72 7.81
CA ASN A 407 -18.20 20.69 8.85
C ASN A 407 -16.98 19.75 8.72
N GLY A 408 -16.27 19.73 7.60
CA GLY A 408 -15.02 18.99 7.46
C GLY A 408 -13.87 19.61 8.28
N LEU A 409 -13.75 20.96 8.30
CA LEU A 409 -12.92 21.65 9.32
C LEU A 409 -13.58 21.57 10.70
N ALA A 410 -14.91 21.46 10.77
CA ALA A 410 -15.61 21.20 12.00
C ALA A 410 -15.47 19.74 12.46
N LYS A 411 -15.21 18.75 11.58
CA LYS A 411 -14.70 17.46 12.05
C LYS A 411 -13.32 17.62 12.70
N LEU A 412 -12.44 18.44 12.14
CA LEU A 412 -11.17 18.81 12.77
C LEU A 412 -11.36 19.79 13.94
N THR A 413 -12.41 20.65 13.92
CA THR A 413 -12.68 21.68 14.94
C THR A 413 -13.75 21.26 15.95
N ILE A 414 -14.70 20.38 15.61
CA ILE A 414 -15.63 19.72 16.54
C ILE A 414 -14.91 18.63 17.34
N GLN A 415 -13.90 18.00 16.77
CA GLN A 415 -12.96 17.18 17.54
C GLN A 415 -12.20 18.02 18.57
N ASN A 416 -11.99 19.33 18.30
CA ASN A 416 -11.30 20.25 19.22
C ASN A 416 -12.25 20.95 20.23
N SER A 417 -13.57 20.77 20.21
CA SER A 417 -14.50 21.45 21.11
C SER A 417 -15.22 20.56 22.11
N GLN A 418 -15.11 19.24 21.99
CA GLN A 418 -15.60 18.32 23.02
C GLN A 418 -14.41 17.83 23.87
N LYS A 419 -14.34 18.30 25.12
CA LYS A 419 -13.38 17.78 26.07
C LYS A 419 -13.57 16.27 26.20
N GLY A 420 -12.50 15.53 25.95
CA GLY A 420 -12.48 14.11 26.23
C GLY A 420 -12.54 13.88 27.74
N ASN A 421 -13.27 12.87 28.18
CA ASN A 421 -13.27 12.47 29.59
C ASN A 421 -12.42 11.21 29.74
N PHE A 422 -11.51 11.20 30.70
CA PHE A 422 -10.66 10.06 31.03
C PHE A 422 -10.52 9.98 32.57
N THR A 423 -11.66 9.82 33.25
CA THR A 423 -11.76 9.92 34.72
C THR A 423 -11.89 8.56 35.37
N ASN A 424 -11.27 8.43 36.55
CA ASN A 424 -11.35 7.23 37.39
C ASN A 424 -12.35 7.44 38.55
N ASN A 425 -13.33 6.53 38.63
CA ASN A 425 -14.33 6.50 39.73
C ASN A 425 -14.07 5.32 40.69
N GLY A 426 -12.81 4.97 40.92
CA GLY A 426 -12.41 3.88 41.81
C GLY A 426 -12.19 2.57 41.04
N GLU A 427 -13.20 1.73 40.89
CA GLU A 427 -13.06 0.45 40.15
C GLU A 427 -13.26 0.57 38.65
N LEU A 428 -13.76 1.69 38.16
CA LEU A 428 -14.13 1.92 36.77
C LEU A 428 -13.56 3.25 36.27
N TRP A 429 -13.19 3.26 35.00
CA TRP A 429 -12.84 4.46 34.24
C TRP A 429 -14.00 4.84 33.34
N GLU A 430 -14.40 6.09 33.38
CA GLU A 430 -15.32 6.70 32.43
C GLU A 430 -14.52 7.40 31.34
N LEU A 431 -14.63 6.90 30.13
CA LEU A 431 -13.91 7.41 28.96
C LEU A 431 -14.92 7.96 27.98
N SER A 432 -14.72 9.20 27.53
CA SER A 432 -15.50 9.74 26.42
C SER A 432 -14.62 10.42 25.40
N TYR A 433 -14.95 10.21 24.13
CA TYR A 433 -14.24 10.79 23.01
C TYR A 433 -15.18 10.94 21.82
N LEU A 434 -15.21 12.15 21.21
CA LEU A 434 -16.07 12.47 20.07
C LEU A 434 -17.57 12.17 20.30
N GLY A 435 -18.05 12.45 21.53
CA GLY A 435 -19.47 12.28 21.87
C GLY A 435 -19.89 10.85 22.24
N GLU A 436 -19.01 9.87 22.10
CA GLU A 436 -19.23 8.50 22.56
C GLU A 436 -18.60 8.30 23.93
N ALA A 437 -19.26 7.57 24.82
CA ALA A 437 -18.78 7.30 26.18
C ALA A 437 -18.81 5.79 26.47
N VAL A 438 -17.77 5.30 27.16
CA VAL A 438 -17.66 3.91 27.59
C VAL A 438 -17.10 3.83 29.00
N THR A 439 -17.38 2.72 29.69
CA THR A 439 -16.84 2.43 31.00
C THR A 439 -15.93 1.20 30.92
N ILE A 440 -14.73 1.31 31.47
CA ILE A 440 -13.72 0.23 31.42
C ILE A 440 -13.23 -0.04 32.85
N LYS A 441 -13.06 -1.32 33.19
CA LYS A 441 -12.52 -1.74 34.48
C LYS A 441 -11.10 -1.23 34.69
N ASP A 442 -10.78 -0.79 35.91
CA ASP A 442 -9.47 -0.25 36.27
C ASP A 442 -8.31 -1.18 35.92
N SER A 443 -7.23 -0.57 35.47
CA SER A 443 -5.96 -1.23 35.20
C SER A 443 -4.80 -0.24 35.26
N LYS A 444 -3.61 -0.72 35.66
CA LYS A 444 -2.42 0.13 35.78
C LYS A 444 -2.06 0.89 34.51
N GLY A 445 -2.34 0.33 33.35
CA GLY A 445 -2.06 1.00 32.07
C GLY A 445 -3.00 2.18 31.80
N LEU A 446 -4.23 2.21 32.33
CA LEU A 446 -5.11 3.37 32.25
C LEU A 446 -4.58 4.53 33.09
N HIS A 447 -4.01 4.26 34.27
CA HIS A 447 -3.34 5.28 35.07
C HIS A 447 -2.09 5.84 34.39
N ASP A 448 -1.32 4.98 33.66
CA ASP A 448 -0.18 5.45 32.89
C ASP A 448 -0.63 6.35 31.73
N ILE A 449 -1.68 5.96 31.01
CA ILE A 449 -2.27 6.77 29.95
C ILE A 449 -2.74 8.11 30.49
N ALA A 450 -3.50 8.13 31.59
CA ALA A 450 -3.97 9.36 32.23
C ALA A 450 -2.82 10.33 32.57
N LYS A 451 -1.72 9.81 33.13
CA LYS A 451 -0.52 10.62 33.40
C LYS A 451 0.08 11.26 32.15
N LEU A 452 0.04 10.55 31.02
CA LEU A 452 0.54 11.09 29.76
C LEU A 452 -0.42 12.13 29.16
N LEU A 453 -1.73 11.92 29.30
CA LEU A 453 -2.77 12.84 28.81
C LEU A 453 -2.76 14.20 29.55
N ILE A 454 -2.38 14.21 30.84
CA ILE A 454 -2.25 15.45 31.63
C ILE A 454 -1.15 16.37 31.10
N GLN A 455 -0.11 15.82 30.46
CA GLN A 455 1.08 16.56 30.03
C GLN A 455 1.37 16.25 28.55
N PRO A 456 0.55 16.74 27.61
CA PRO A 456 0.78 16.54 26.19
C PRO A 456 2.20 16.96 25.78
N GLU A 457 2.77 16.20 24.83
CA GLU A 457 4.11 16.40 24.24
C GLU A 457 5.30 16.24 25.20
N LYS A 458 5.06 16.14 26.51
CA LYS A 458 6.12 15.91 27.48
C LYS A 458 6.56 14.44 27.49
N GLN A 459 7.87 14.25 27.46
CA GLN A 459 8.47 12.93 27.61
C GLN A 459 8.56 12.54 29.10
N VAL A 460 7.91 11.44 29.46
CA VAL A 460 7.89 10.89 30.83
C VAL A 460 8.72 9.61 30.83
N HIS A 461 9.70 9.53 31.72
CA HIS A 461 10.57 8.35 31.82
C HIS A 461 9.78 7.13 32.33
N CYS A 462 10.02 5.94 31.79
CA CYS A 462 9.27 4.72 32.13
C CYS A 462 9.34 4.37 33.64
N THR A 463 10.42 4.71 34.34
CA THR A 463 10.55 4.50 35.80
C THR A 463 9.65 5.42 36.60
N GLU A 464 9.37 6.62 36.11
CA GLU A 464 8.42 7.56 36.74
C GLU A 464 6.99 7.02 36.66
N LEU A 465 6.60 6.44 35.52
CA LEU A 465 5.32 5.77 35.34
C LEU A 465 5.22 4.53 36.25
N MET A 466 6.31 3.79 36.45
CA MET A 466 6.35 2.63 37.37
C MET A 466 6.20 3.00 38.85
N GLY A 467 6.49 4.23 39.23
CA GLY A 467 6.48 4.65 40.64
C GLY A 467 7.60 4.03 41.49
N THR A 468 8.69 3.59 40.87
CA THR A 468 9.83 2.99 41.57
C THR A 468 11.00 3.95 41.64
N VAL A 469 11.42 4.30 42.88
CA VAL A 469 12.73 4.89 43.12
C VAL A 469 13.77 3.75 43.02
N LEU A 470 14.81 3.96 42.22
CA LEU A 470 15.89 2.99 42.02
C LEU A 470 16.72 2.88 43.31
N ASP A 471 16.51 1.82 44.10
CA ASP A 471 17.47 1.40 45.13
C ASP A 471 18.29 0.20 44.62
N SER A 472 19.58 0.30 44.84
CA SER A 472 20.61 -0.66 44.43
C SER A 472 20.79 -1.74 45.49
N GLU A 473 20.74 -3.02 45.10
CA GLU A 473 21.58 -4.13 45.59
C GLU A 473 20.97 -5.53 45.33
N GLY A 474 21.83 -6.51 44.96
CA GLY A 474 21.52 -7.94 45.03
C GLY A 474 22.05 -8.86 43.91
N THR A 475 22.53 -10.00 44.26
CA THR A 475 23.56 -10.92 43.77
C THR A 475 23.14 -11.97 42.73
N ALA A 476 24.13 -12.57 42.00
CA ALA A 476 24.02 -13.43 40.80
C ALA A 476 24.12 -14.96 41.05
N LEU A 477 23.52 -15.74 40.15
CA LEU A 477 23.86 -17.17 39.90
C LEU A 477 23.46 -17.56 38.45
N THR A 478 24.41 -17.89 37.59
CA THR A 478 24.42 -18.98 36.59
C THR A 478 25.61 -18.91 35.63
N ASP A 479 25.90 -20.05 34.96
CA ASP A 479 27.00 -20.30 34.02
C ASP A 479 27.06 -19.31 32.86
N GLY A 480 28.25 -18.71 32.60
CA GLY A 480 28.43 -17.57 31.73
C GLY A 480 28.04 -17.79 30.25
N LYS A 481 28.05 -19.06 29.78
CA LYS A 481 27.73 -19.40 28.39
C LYS A 481 26.22 -19.40 28.12
N ALA A 482 25.45 -20.00 29.04
CA ALA A 482 23.99 -19.97 28.95
C ALA A 482 23.43 -18.58 29.05
N LEU A 483 24.04 -17.71 29.86
CA LEU A 483 23.67 -16.30 30.00
C LEU A 483 23.90 -15.51 28.69
N GLU A 484 24.93 -15.87 27.96
CA GLU A 484 25.27 -15.22 26.68
C GLU A 484 24.31 -15.65 25.55
N ASP A 485 23.91 -16.90 25.54
CA ASP A 485 22.93 -17.45 24.58
C ASP A 485 21.54 -16.88 24.83
N TYR A 486 21.09 -16.72 26.08
CA TYR A 486 19.84 -16.06 26.44
C TYR A 486 19.88 -14.57 26.06
N LYS A 487 21.00 -13.86 26.22
CA LYS A 487 21.13 -12.47 25.78
C LYS A 487 21.03 -12.34 24.27
N LYS A 488 21.65 -13.24 23.51
CA LYS A 488 21.55 -13.25 22.04
C LYS A 488 20.12 -13.51 21.60
N ARG A 489 19.41 -14.45 22.25
CA ARG A 489 18.02 -14.75 21.95
C ARG A 489 17.10 -13.57 22.25
N ILE A 490 17.33 -12.84 23.34
CA ILE A 490 16.57 -11.62 23.69
C ILE A 490 16.79 -10.52 22.65
N ILE A 491 18.01 -10.32 22.16
CA ILE A 491 18.30 -9.35 21.12
C ILE A 491 17.61 -9.75 19.81
N SER A 492 17.66 -11.04 19.44
CA SER A 492 16.94 -11.55 18.27
C SER A 492 15.44 -11.34 18.41
N LEU A 493 14.83 -11.67 19.55
CA LEU A 493 13.40 -11.47 19.79
C LEU A 493 12.99 -9.99 19.73
N GLN A 494 13.84 -9.06 20.14
CA GLN A 494 13.56 -7.63 20.02
C GLN A 494 13.49 -7.19 18.55
N VAL A 495 14.38 -7.69 17.71
CA VAL A 495 14.38 -7.44 16.28
C VAL A 495 13.13 -8.09 15.65
N ASP A 496 12.90 -9.37 15.94
CA ASP A 496 11.77 -10.14 15.42
C ASP A 496 10.41 -9.53 15.82
N ILE A 497 10.30 -8.97 17.06
CA ILE A 497 9.10 -8.25 17.52
C ILE A 497 8.95 -6.93 16.78
N SER A 498 10.04 -6.16 16.63
CA SER A 498 10.01 -4.90 15.89
C SER A 498 9.59 -5.12 14.44
N ASP A 499 10.17 -6.13 13.79
CA ASP A 499 9.84 -6.50 12.42
C ASP A 499 8.39 -6.99 12.30
N ALA A 500 7.92 -7.81 13.24
CA ALA A 500 6.53 -8.27 13.27
C ALA A 500 5.54 -7.13 13.55
N GLU A 501 5.90 -6.14 14.38
CA GLU A 501 5.12 -4.93 14.62
C GLU A 501 5.09 -4.01 13.40
N GLU A 502 6.25 -3.81 12.75
CA GLU A 502 6.34 -3.01 11.53
C GLU A 502 5.57 -3.64 10.37
N MET A 503 5.51 -4.97 10.32
CA MET A 503 4.75 -5.72 9.32
C MET A 503 3.25 -5.87 9.66
N GLY A 504 2.80 -5.38 10.80
CA GLY A 504 1.39 -5.48 11.22
C GLY A 504 0.96 -6.89 11.70
N HIS A 505 1.90 -7.81 11.90
CA HIS A 505 1.68 -9.19 12.36
C HIS A 505 1.43 -9.23 13.88
N SER A 506 0.32 -8.65 14.34
CA SER A 506 0.03 -8.46 15.77
C SER A 506 0.01 -9.78 16.57
N SER A 507 -0.52 -10.86 16.00
CA SER A 507 -0.58 -12.18 16.65
C SER A 507 0.81 -12.78 16.85
N LYS A 508 1.68 -12.66 15.84
CA LYS A 508 3.07 -13.12 15.89
C LYS A 508 3.92 -12.26 16.82
N ALA A 509 3.69 -10.94 16.80
CA ALA A 509 4.33 -10.03 17.73
C ALA A 509 3.94 -10.32 19.19
N ASP A 510 2.67 -10.65 19.46
CA ASP A 510 2.20 -11.03 20.79
C ASP A 510 2.80 -12.38 21.26
N GLU A 511 2.96 -13.37 20.38
CA GLU A 511 3.63 -14.65 20.66
C GLU A 511 5.12 -14.44 20.97
N LEU A 512 5.83 -13.69 20.15
CA LEU A 512 7.25 -13.37 20.35
C LEU A 512 7.48 -12.56 21.63
N ARG A 513 6.54 -11.68 21.99
CA ARG A 513 6.56 -10.96 23.27
C ARG A 513 6.36 -11.89 24.45
N GLY A 514 5.47 -12.88 24.36
CA GLY A 514 5.28 -13.89 25.40
C GLY A 514 6.57 -14.69 25.65
N GLU A 515 7.30 -15.05 24.60
CA GLU A 515 8.63 -15.70 24.69
C GLU A 515 9.67 -14.75 25.32
N TYR A 516 9.69 -13.48 24.88
CA TYR A 516 10.57 -12.45 25.41
C TYR A 516 10.35 -12.21 26.92
N ASP A 517 9.10 -12.04 27.34
CA ASP A 517 8.74 -11.81 28.76
C ASP A 517 9.10 -13.02 29.62
N THR A 518 8.89 -14.25 29.12
CA THR A 518 9.26 -15.50 29.80
C THR A 518 10.78 -15.59 30.00
N LEU A 519 11.58 -15.23 28.97
CA LEU A 519 13.04 -15.22 29.08
C LEU A 519 13.56 -14.13 30.01
N ILE A 520 12.95 -12.96 30.01
CA ILE A 520 13.29 -11.87 30.93
C ILE A 520 12.97 -12.24 32.37
N ASP A 521 11.82 -12.85 32.63
CA ASP A 521 11.44 -13.31 33.96
C ASP A 521 12.37 -14.42 34.46
N TYR A 522 12.72 -15.39 33.60
CA TYR A 522 13.66 -16.44 33.90
C TYR A 522 15.06 -15.90 34.24
N LEU A 523 15.58 -14.99 33.43
CA LEU A 523 16.86 -14.30 33.71
C LEU A 523 16.82 -13.48 35.00
N SER A 524 15.66 -12.90 35.30
CA SER A 524 15.48 -12.09 36.51
C SER A 524 15.50 -12.93 37.80
N GLN A 525 15.02 -14.19 37.73
CA GLN A 525 15.06 -15.12 38.85
C GLN A 525 16.46 -15.66 39.08
N ILE A 526 17.23 -15.89 38.00
CA ILE A 526 18.57 -16.46 38.05
C ILE A 526 19.64 -15.43 38.46
N THR A 527 19.50 -14.18 38.06
CA THR A 527 20.45 -13.10 38.44
C THR A 527 20.23 -12.54 39.85
N GLY A 528 19.30 -13.13 40.61
CA GLY A 528 18.95 -12.73 41.99
C GLY A 528 19.89 -13.22 43.09
N MET A 529 20.82 -14.10 42.82
CA MET A 529 21.71 -14.67 43.84
C MET A 529 23.16 -14.83 43.37
N SER A 530 23.97 -13.83 43.37
CA SER A 530 25.44 -13.87 43.59
C SER A 530 26.13 -12.53 43.20
N ASN A 531 27.00 -12.09 44.12
CA ASN A 531 27.76 -10.85 44.12
C ASN A 531 28.57 -10.61 42.84
N LYS A 532 28.03 -9.82 41.88
CA LYS A 532 28.79 -8.98 40.96
C LYS A 532 27.87 -7.90 40.35
N THR A 533 28.32 -6.66 40.48
CA THR A 533 27.79 -5.42 39.94
C THR A 533 26.59 -5.49 39.01
N ARG A 534 25.41 -5.15 39.53
CA ARG A 534 24.22 -4.82 38.73
C ARG A 534 24.54 -3.65 37.81
N LYS A 535 24.51 -3.88 36.52
CA LYS A 535 24.42 -2.77 35.56
C LYS A 535 22.99 -2.22 35.60
N VAL A 536 22.88 -0.90 35.79
CA VAL A 536 21.63 -0.12 35.81
C VAL A 536 20.69 -0.44 34.63
N GLY A 537 21.16 -1.06 33.54
CA GLY A 537 20.39 -1.44 32.36
C GLY A 537 19.31 -2.51 32.53
N SER A 538 19.40 -3.41 33.54
CA SER A 538 18.40 -4.51 33.66
C SER A 538 17.10 -4.06 34.35
N SER A 539 17.17 -3.16 35.31
CA SER A 539 15.98 -2.59 35.98
C SER A 539 15.25 -1.58 35.10
N LEU A 540 16.00 -0.83 34.29
CA LEU A 540 15.44 0.11 33.32
C LEU A 540 14.69 -0.63 32.20
N GLU A 541 15.24 -1.70 31.69
CA GLU A 541 14.64 -2.49 30.61
C GLU A 541 13.36 -3.21 31.08
N LYS A 542 13.34 -3.71 32.32
CA LYS A 542 12.11 -4.23 32.93
C LYS A 542 11.01 -3.16 33.07
N ALA A 543 11.39 -1.95 33.52
CA ALA A 543 10.45 -0.85 33.62
C ALA A 543 9.91 -0.45 32.25
N ARG A 544 10.75 -0.36 31.23
CA ARG A 544 10.38 -0.05 29.86
C ARG A 544 9.40 -1.07 29.30
N SER A 545 9.72 -2.36 29.38
CA SER A 545 8.89 -3.43 28.86
C SER A 545 7.54 -3.51 29.57
N ALA A 546 7.53 -3.46 30.92
CA ALA A 546 6.31 -3.51 31.71
C ALA A 546 5.37 -2.31 31.43
N VAL A 547 5.91 -1.10 31.30
CA VAL A 547 5.12 0.11 30.99
C VAL A 547 4.58 0.05 29.58
N THR A 548 5.41 -0.32 28.61
CA THR A 548 4.99 -0.45 27.21
C THR A 548 3.84 -1.45 27.08
N TRP A 549 3.99 -2.64 27.68
CA TRP A 549 2.96 -3.68 27.62
C TRP A 549 1.62 -3.21 28.23
N ARG A 550 1.63 -2.64 29.45
CA ARG A 550 0.39 -2.27 30.10
C ARG A 550 -0.33 -1.09 29.42
N ILE A 551 0.42 -0.11 28.85
CA ILE A 551 -0.17 0.97 28.04
C ILE A 551 -0.83 0.37 26.79
N ARG A 552 -0.10 -0.44 26.00
CA ARG A 552 -0.63 -1.04 24.78
C ARG A 552 -1.80 -2.00 25.04
N SER A 553 -1.73 -2.80 26.10
CA SER A 553 -2.83 -3.68 26.50
C SER A 553 -4.08 -2.87 26.88
N SER A 554 -3.92 -1.73 27.55
CA SER A 554 -5.04 -0.84 27.90
C SER A 554 -5.61 -0.15 26.66
N ILE A 555 -4.78 0.31 25.73
CA ILE A 555 -5.23 0.87 24.44
C ILE A 555 -6.03 -0.17 23.65
N LYS A 556 -5.58 -1.44 23.60
CA LYS A 556 -6.32 -2.52 22.95
C LYS A 556 -7.69 -2.76 23.59
N LYS A 557 -7.78 -2.74 24.92
CA LYS A 557 -9.05 -2.86 25.66
C LYS A 557 -9.97 -1.66 25.40
N ILE A 558 -9.41 -0.45 25.38
CA ILE A 558 -10.16 0.76 25.01
C ILE A 558 -10.67 0.62 23.59
N GLY A 559 -9.84 0.20 22.63
CA GLY A 559 -10.21 0.03 21.22
C GLY A 559 -11.32 -1.00 20.99
N ALA A 560 -11.41 -2.04 21.84
CA ALA A 560 -12.50 -3.02 21.79
C ALA A 560 -13.85 -2.44 22.24
N ALA A 561 -13.84 -1.50 23.20
CA ALA A 561 -15.04 -0.86 23.73
C ALA A 561 -15.37 0.48 23.03
N HIS A 562 -14.36 1.21 22.60
CA HIS A 562 -14.46 2.52 21.96
C HIS A 562 -13.42 2.63 20.83
N PRO A 563 -13.73 2.16 19.61
CA PRO A 563 -12.76 2.06 18.51
C PRO A 563 -12.06 3.38 18.15
N LYS A 564 -12.80 4.50 18.14
CA LYS A 564 -12.26 5.84 17.82
C LYS A 564 -11.23 6.30 18.86
N LEU A 565 -11.53 6.13 20.15
CA LEU A 565 -10.61 6.49 21.23
C LEU A 565 -9.38 5.57 21.23
N GLY A 566 -9.56 4.27 21.04
CA GLY A 566 -8.46 3.32 20.94
C GLY A 566 -7.50 3.66 19.81
N LYS A 567 -8.03 4.01 18.63
CA LYS A 567 -7.24 4.47 17.47
C LYS A 567 -6.48 5.77 17.77
N HIS A 568 -7.15 6.76 18.36
CA HIS A 568 -6.53 8.03 18.77
C HIS A 568 -5.34 7.80 19.70
N LEU A 569 -5.54 7.02 20.79
CA LEU A 569 -4.48 6.76 21.75
C LEU A 569 -3.33 5.91 21.16
N ALA A 570 -3.64 4.96 20.28
CA ALA A 570 -2.62 4.15 19.61
C ALA A 570 -1.69 5.00 18.71
N ASN A 571 -2.25 6.00 18.03
CA ASN A 571 -1.50 6.89 17.15
C ASN A 571 -0.75 7.99 17.92
N SER A 572 -1.31 8.44 19.05
CA SER A 572 -0.79 9.60 19.81
C SER A 572 0.16 9.22 20.94
N ILE A 573 0.14 7.97 21.44
CA ILE A 573 1.00 7.54 22.53
C ILE A 573 2.22 6.79 22.02
N LYS A 574 3.40 7.38 22.21
CA LYS A 574 4.69 6.74 22.00
C LYS A 574 5.15 6.06 23.28
N THR A 575 5.60 4.81 23.17
CA THR A 575 6.10 4.02 24.30
C THR A 575 7.56 3.65 24.09
N GLY A 576 8.34 3.61 25.18
CA GLY A 576 9.76 3.34 25.14
C GLY A 576 10.42 3.62 26.48
N THR A 577 11.71 3.93 26.50
CA THR A 577 12.42 4.47 27.68
C THR A 577 11.76 5.78 28.14
N TYR A 578 11.34 6.58 27.19
CA TYR A 578 10.49 7.73 27.36
C TYR A 578 9.15 7.48 26.69
N CYS A 579 8.07 7.73 27.42
CA CYS A 579 6.71 7.67 26.93
C CYS A 579 6.15 9.08 26.79
N SER A 580 5.35 9.34 25.77
CA SER A 580 4.72 10.65 25.56
C SER A 580 3.36 10.50 24.90
N TYR A 581 2.47 11.45 25.17
CA TYR A 581 1.24 11.65 24.41
C TYR A 581 1.45 12.88 23.52
N ALA A 582 1.50 12.65 22.21
CA ALA A 582 1.73 13.68 21.20
C ALA A 582 0.64 13.54 20.12
N PRO A 583 -0.56 14.12 20.35
CA PRO A 583 -1.66 14.05 19.40
C PRO A 583 -1.39 14.99 18.21
N GLU A 584 -1.84 14.60 17.02
CA GLU A 584 -1.72 15.41 15.81
C GLU A 584 -2.51 16.73 15.90
N ALA A 585 -3.57 16.76 16.72
CA ALA A 585 -4.33 17.97 17.05
C ALA A 585 -4.48 18.07 18.57
N PRO A 586 -4.33 19.27 19.16
CA PRO A 586 -4.55 19.47 20.59
C PRO A 586 -5.94 18.96 21.01
N HIS A 587 -5.98 18.15 22.06
CA HIS A 587 -7.22 17.63 22.60
C HIS A 587 -7.21 17.84 24.12
N ASP A 588 -8.27 18.50 24.64
CA ASP A 588 -8.42 18.75 26.06
C ASP A 588 -9.08 17.55 26.75
N TRP A 589 -8.41 17.05 27.79
CA TRP A 589 -8.90 15.94 28.59
C TRP A 589 -9.37 16.40 29.97
N ILE A 590 -10.48 15.88 30.43
CA ILE A 590 -10.89 15.89 31.85
C ILE A 590 -10.35 14.58 32.44
N ILE A 591 -9.44 14.66 33.43
CA ILE A 591 -8.75 13.49 33.97
C ILE A 591 -8.96 13.39 35.47
#